data_2e7455bc2964aab891e1822b602903d3
#
_entry.id   2e7455bc2964aab891e1822b602903d3
#
_cell.length_a   1.000
_cell.length_b   1.000
_cell.length_c   1.000
_cell.angle_alpha   90.00
_cell.angle_beta   90.00
_cell.angle_gamma   90.00
#
_symmetry.space_group_name_H-M   'P 1'
#
loop_
_entity.id
_entity.type
_entity.pdbx_description
1 polymer ?
#
loop_
_entity_poly.entity_id
_entity_poly.type
_entity_poly.pdbx_seq_one_letter_code
_entity_poly.pdbx_strand_id
1 'polypeptide(L)'
;HVDIGERIVLDDERCILCSRCIRFMKEVAKDDCLGFVDRGSHTSLTVHPGKRLDSNYSLNTVDICPVGALTSKDFRFKMRVWFLKETKTIDTNCGTGSNIVIGSRENKIHRINPRENEAVNAYWMPDSHRLNYTYIHREDRLKEPLVKGAAVRWKEAVASATESLKQHGEGRLSLIHI
;
A
#
# COMPACT_ATOMS: atom_id res chain seq x y z
N HIS A 1 7.56 -20.95 8.40
CA HIS A 1 7.30 -19.74 7.62
C HIS A 1 8.29 -19.64 6.48
N VAL A 2 7.80 -19.46 5.25
CA VAL A 2 8.61 -19.39 4.04
C VAL A 2 8.48 -18.00 3.42
N ASP A 3 9.60 -17.41 3.04
CA ASP A 3 9.65 -16.13 2.32
C ASP A 3 9.41 -16.42 0.82
N ILE A 4 8.24 -16.04 0.32
CA ILE A 4 7.84 -16.29 -1.07
C ILE A 4 7.89 -15.02 -1.95
N GLY A 5 8.13 -13.86 -1.34
CA GLY A 5 8.18 -12.56 -2.02
C GLY A 5 8.71 -11.45 -1.12
N GLU A 6 8.90 -10.28 -1.71
CA GLU A 6 9.40 -9.10 -0.98
C GLU A 6 8.47 -8.68 0.16
N ARG A 7 7.15 -8.77 -0.07
CA ARG A 7 6.11 -8.20 0.82
C ARG A 7 5.32 -9.23 1.59
N ILE A 8 5.44 -10.51 1.27
CA ILE A 8 4.58 -11.57 1.77
C ILE A 8 5.38 -12.71 2.38
N VAL A 9 4.85 -13.26 3.48
CA VAL A 9 5.33 -14.49 4.13
C VAL A 9 4.22 -15.53 4.05
N LEU A 10 4.58 -16.75 3.69
CA LEU A 10 3.73 -17.93 3.72
C LEU A 10 3.94 -18.71 5.02
N ASP A 11 2.85 -19.06 5.67
CA ASP A 11 2.76 -20.07 6.72
C ASP A 11 1.99 -21.27 6.15
N ASP A 12 2.73 -22.21 5.60
CA ASP A 12 2.16 -23.33 4.86
C ASP A 12 1.31 -24.26 5.74
N GLU A 13 1.64 -24.37 7.02
CA GLU A 13 0.87 -25.16 7.99
C GLU A 13 -0.58 -24.65 8.18
N ARG A 14 -0.83 -23.38 7.87
CA ARG A 14 -2.17 -22.79 7.90
C ARG A 14 -2.91 -22.89 6.57
N CYS A 15 -2.23 -23.30 5.52
CA CYS A 15 -2.81 -23.32 4.19
C CYS A 15 -3.83 -24.46 4.06
N ILE A 16 -5.06 -24.11 3.65
CA ILE A 16 -6.13 -25.08 3.38
C ILE A 16 -6.24 -25.46 1.91
N LEU A 17 -5.24 -25.13 1.11
CA LEU A 17 -5.14 -25.48 -0.31
C LEU A 17 -6.32 -25.02 -1.17
N CYS A 18 -6.97 -23.91 -0.81
CA CYS A 18 -8.18 -23.39 -1.48
C CYS A 18 -7.93 -22.79 -2.88
N SER A 19 -6.71 -22.65 -3.30
CA SER A 19 -6.25 -22.10 -4.59
C SER A 19 -6.64 -20.65 -4.91
N ARG A 20 -7.26 -19.89 -4.00
CA ARG A 20 -7.70 -18.51 -4.27
C ARG A 20 -6.55 -17.60 -4.68
N CYS A 21 -5.40 -17.67 -3.99
CA CYS A 21 -4.20 -16.89 -4.30
C CYS A 21 -3.62 -17.25 -5.68
N ILE A 22 -3.57 -18.53 -6.03
CA ILE A 22 -3.10 -18.99 -7.36
C ILE A 22 -4.01 -18.43 -8.46
N ARG A 23 -5.32 -18.59 -8.32
CA ARG A 23 -6.29 -18.08 -9.30
C ARG A 23 -6.23 -16.56 -9.42
N PHE A 24 -6.15 -15.85 -8.29
CA PHE A 24 -6.02 -14.40 -8.30
C PHE A 24 -4.77 -13.96 -9.08
N MET A 25 -3.61 -14.54 -8.77
CA MET A 25 -2.36 -14.17 -9.45
C MET A 25 -2.44 -14.46 -10.95
N LYS A 26 -3.00 -15.59 -11.34
CA LYS A 26 -3.13 -15.99 -12.75
C LYS A 26 -4.19 -15.18 -13.50
N GLU A 27 -5.38 -15.03 -12.94
CA GLU A 27 -6.55 -14.50 -13.64
C GLU A 27 -6.66 -12.98 -13.53
N VAL A 28 -6.35 -12.39 -12.37
CA VAL A 28 -6.50 -10.96 -12.09
C VAL A 28 -5.16 -10.23 -12.27
N ALA A 29 -4.13 -10.63 -11.54
CA ALA A 29 -2.81 -9.99 -11.59
C ALA A 29 -2.03 -10.31 -12.88
N LYS A 30 -2.45 -11.33 -13.66
CA LYS A 30 -1.79 -11.80 -14.89
C LYS A 30 -0.33 -12.20 -14.69
N ASP A 31 0.01 -12.65 -13.49
CA ASP A 31 1.32 -13.14 -13.10
C ASP A 31 1.19 -14.56 -12.54
N ASP A 32 1.44 -15.56 -13.37
CA ASP A 32 1.37 -16.98 -13.00
C ASP A 32 2.66 -17.38 -12.26
N CYS A 33 2.78 -16.98 -11.00
CA CYS A 33 3.95 -17.21 -10.16
C CYS A 33 3.72 -18.25 -9.05
N LEU A 34 2.47 -18.60 -8.73
CA LEU A 34 2.11 -19.52 -7.64
C LEU A 34 1.56 -20.85 -8.15
N GLY A 35 1.89 -21.93 -7.46
CA GLY A 35 1.38 -23.26 -7.76
C GLY A 35 1.41 -24.19 -6.56
N PHE A 36 0.83 -25.40 -6.73
CA PHE A 36 0.95 -26.48 -5.79
C PHE A 36 2.00 -27.48 -6.25
N VAL A 37 2.82 -27.93 -5.31
CA VAL A 37 3.80 -29.02 -5.49
C VAL A 37 3.46 -30.19 -4.57
N ASP A 38 4.16 -31.32 -4.74
CA ASP A 38 4.05 -32.53 -3.91
C ASP A 38 2.61 -33.01 -3.77
N ARG A 39 1.93 -33.18 -4.92
CA ARG A 39 0.53 -33.62 -4.99
C ARG A 39 0.29 -34.89 -4.20
N GLY A 40 -0.75 -34.92 -3.39
CA GLY A 40 -1.10 -36.01 -2.49
C GLY A 40 -1.13 -35.51 -1.04
N SER A 41 -0.61 -36.32 -0.12
CA SER A 41 -0.65 -36.03 1.33
C SER A 41 0.25 -34.87 1.78
N HIS A 42 1.20 -34.47 0.95
CA HIS A 42 2.19 -33.43 1.26
C HIS A 42 2.06 -32.21 0.34
N THR A 43 0.89 -32.00 -0.25
CA THR A 43 0.67 -30.86 -1.15
C THR A 43 0.96 -29.56 -0.45
N SER A 44 1.83 -28.72 -1.04
CA SER A 44 2.24 -27.42 -0.52
C SER A 44 2.05 -26.32 -1.55
N LEU A 45 1.76 -25.11 -1.08
CA LEU A 45 1.76 -23.89 -1.89
C LEU A 45 3.20 -23.38 -2.05
N THR A 46 3.61 -23.07 -3.27
CA THR A 46 4.94 -22.51 -3.53
C THR A 46 4.94 -21.57 -4.72
N VAL A 47 6.05 -20.87 -4.91
CA VAL A 47 6.34 -20.11 -6.14
C VAL A 47 6.97 -21.02 -7.19
N HIS A 48 6.70 -20.75 -8.47
CA HIS A 48 7.36 -21.48 -9.56
C HIS A 48 8.87 -21.23 -9.55
N PRO A 49 9.69 -22.20 -10.00
CA PRO A 49 11.13 -22.04 -10.07
C PRO A 49 11.54 -20.75 -10.77
N GLY A 50 12.42 -19.98 -10.14
CA GLY A 50 12.91 -18.70 -10.67
C GLY A 50 11.91 -17.52 -10.57
N LYS A 51 10.72 -17.73 -10.01
CA LYS A 51 9.74 -16.68 -9.77
C LYS A 51 9.62 -16.31 -8.29
N ARG A 52 9.07 -15.12 -8.03
CA ARG A 52 8.71 -14.63 -6.70
C ARG A 52 7.33 -14.00 -6.75
N LEU A 53 6.67 -13.93 -5.61
CA LEU A 53 5.38 -13.25 -5.45
C LEU A 53 5.62 -11.74 -5.20
N ASP A 54 6.09 -11.02 -6.22
CA ASP A 54 6.51 -9.62 -6.13
C ASP A 54 5.71 -8.66 -7.04
N SER A 55 4.63 -9.15 -7.66
CA SER A 55 3.69 -8.34 -8.43
C SER A 55 3.18 -7.14 -7.62
N ASN A 56 2.93 -6.00 -8.27
CA ASN A 56 2.30 -4.83 -7.62
C ASN A 56 0.85 -5.08 -7.14
N TYR A 57 0.35 -6.30 -7.26
CA TYR A 57 -0.94 -6.76 -6.75
C TYR A 57 -0.79 -7.89 -5.72
N SER A 58 0.42 -8.21 -5.31
CA SER A 58 0.72 -9.37 -4.46
C SER A 58 -0.01 -9.32 -3.10
N LEU A 59 -0.13 -8.16 -2.47
CA LEU A 59 -0.78 -8.01 -1.16
C LEU A 59 -2.30 -8.29 -1.18
N ASN A 60 -2.95 -8.27 -2.35
CA ASN A 60 -4.35 -8.72 -2.43
C ASN A 60 -4.50 -10.20 -2.13
N THR A 61 -3.45 -11.02 -2.32
CA THR A 61 -3.49 -12.44 -1.92
C THR A 61 -3.59 -12.62 -0.40
N VAL A 62 -3.09 -11.65 0.37
CA VAL A 62 -3.23 -11.61 1.84
C VAL A 62 -4.69 -11.37 2.23
N ASP A 63 -5.37 -10.45 1.52
CA ASP A 63 -6.76 -10.11 1.83
C ASP A 63 -7.72 -11.26 1.51
N ILE A 64 -7.49 -11.98 0.41
CA ILE A 64 -8.34 -13.10 -0.02
C ILE A 64 -8.02 -14.42 0.68
N CYS A 65 -6.90 -14.51 1.41
CA CYS A 65 -6.54 -15.72 2.14
C CYS A 65 -7.45 -15.90 3.35
N PRO A 66 -8.30 -16.96 3.39
CA PRO A 66 -9.34 -17.09 4.42
C PRO A 66 -8.78 -17.50 5.78
N VAL A 67 -7.54 -17.97 5.85
CA VAL A 67 -6.94 -18.55 7.06
C VAL A 67 -5.67 -17.82 7.54
N GLY A 68 -5.25 -16.75 6.87
CA GLY A 68 -4.03 -16.03 7.21
C GLY A 68 -2.75 -16.84 7.01
N ALA A 69 -2.75 -17.79 6.06
CA ALA A 69 -1.54 -18.46 5.62
C ALA A 69 -0.60 -17.49 4.89
N LEU A 70 -1.14 -16.56 4.12
CA LEU A 70 -0.42 -15.44 3.54
C LEU A 70 -0.56 -14.21 4.42
N THR A 71 0.55 -13.59 4.79
CA THR A 71 0.58 -12.42 5.66
C THR A 71 1.52 -11.35 5.13
N SER A 72 1.12 -10.07 5.27
CA SER A 72 1.93 -8.92 4.88
C SER A 72 3.09 -8.73 5.87
N LYS A 73 4.32 -8.64 5.38
CA LYS A 73 5.51 -8.31 6.19
C LYS A 73 5.37 -6.92 6.85
N ASP A 74 4.69 -5.98 6.17
CA ASP A 74 4.49 -4.63 6.68
C ASP A 74 3.62 -4.60 7.93
N PHE A 75 2.54 -5.37 7.96
CA PHE A 75 1.58 -5.32 9.07
C PHE A 75 1.74 -6.47 10.09
N ARG A 76 2.35 -7.60 9.69
CA ARG A 76 2.52 -8.77 10.53
C ARG A 76 3.18 -8.41 11.87
N PHE A 77 2.55 -8.84 12.97
CA PHE A 77 3.00 -8.63 14.36
C PHE A 77 3.06 -7.17 14.84
N LYS A 78 2.69 -6.18 14.02
CA LYS A 78 2.67 -4.78 14.45
C LYS A 78 1.52 -4.49 15.38
N MET A 79 0.31 -4.97 15.05
CA MET A 79 -0.89 -4.69 15.83
C MET A 79 -2.00 -5.72 15.60
N ARG A 80 -2.87 -5.85 16.61
CA ARG A 80 -4.12 -6.62 16.44
C ARG A 80 -5.17 -5.77 15.75
N VAL A 81 -5.89 -6.37 14.79
CA VAL A 81 -6.84 -5.66 13.90
C VAL A 81 -7.95 -4.96 14.68
N TRP A 82 -8.46 -5.58 15.74
CA TRP A 82 -9.55 -5.03 16.57
C TRP A 82 -9.17 -3.81 17.40
N PHE A 83 -7.90 -3.44 17.48
CA PHE A 83 -7.46 -2.19 18.08
C PHE A 83 -7.44 -1.02 17.11
N LEU A 84 -7.61 -1.28 15.82
CA LEU A 84 -7.60 -0.25 14.80
C LEU A 84 -8.97 0.41 14.65
N LYS A 85 -8.97 1.73 14.59
CA LYS A 85 -10.11 2.50 14.11
C LYS A 85 -10.08 2.49 12.58
N GLU A 86 -11.17 2.03 11.98
CA GLU A 86 -11.32 1.98 10.53
C GLU A 86 -12.01 3.24 10.01
N THR A 87 -11.42 3.86 8.99
CA THR A 87 -11.98 5.03 8.31
C THR A 87 -12.08 4.74 6.82
N LYS A 88 -13.29 4.80 6.27
CA LYS A 88 -13.56 4.67 4.84
C LYS A 88 -13.21 5.97 4.14
N THR A 89 -12.43 5.89 3.06
CA THR A 89 -12.00 7.06 2.29
C THR A 89 -11.63 6.65 0.86
N ILE A 90 -11.01 7.57 0.13
CA ILE A 90 -10.48 7.39 -1.23
C ILE A 90 -8.97 7.54 -1.17
N ASP A 91 -8.26 6.76 -1.97
CA ASP A 91 -6.81 6.85 -2.10
C ASP A 91 -6.42 8.11 -2.87
N THR A 92 -5.75 9.03 -2.20
CA THR A 92 -5.30 10.31 -2.77
C THR A 92 -4.08 10.17 -3.68
N ASN A 93 -3.40 9.02 -3.67
CA ASN A 93 -2.26 8.73 -4.54
C ASN A 93 -2.67 8.01 -5.83
N CYS A 94 -3.94 7.65 -5.95
CA CYS A 94 -4.48 6.92 -7.10
C CYS A 94 -5.27 7.86 -8.00
N GLY A 95 -4.85 8.00 -9.28
CA GLY A 95 -5.57 8.82 -10.26
C GLY A 95 -6.99 8.35 -10.56
N THR A 96 -7.32 7.06 -10.30
CA THR A 96 -8.67 6.52 -10.46
C THR A 96 -9.54 6.70 -9.21
N GLY A 97 -8.96 7.13 -8.09
CA GLY A 97 -9.69 7.31 -6.85
C GLY A 97 -10.12 6.01 -6.18
N SER A 98 -9.23 5.02 -6.12
CA SER A 98 -9.50 3.73 -5.48
C SER A 98 -10.10 3.91 -4.09
N ASN A 99 -11.18 3.17 -3.81
CA ASN A 99 -11.85 3.19 -2.52
C ASN A 99 -11.08 2.34 -1.51
N ILE A 100 -10.79 2.91 -0.34
CA ILE A 100 -9.95 2.28 0.68
C ILE A 100 -10.55 2.38 2.08
N VAL A 101 -10.01 1.54 2.97
CA VAL A 101 -10.20 1.63 4.41
C VAL A 101 -8.83 1.84 5.06
N ILE A 102 -8.69 2.90 5.82
CA ILE A 102 -7.49 3.21 6.60
C ILE A 102 -7.68 2.67 8.02
N GLY A 103 -6.79 1.79 8.44
CA GLY A 103 -6.70 1.32 9.83
C GLY A 103 -5.69 2.17 10.61
N SER A 104 -6.18 2.95 11.58
CA SER A 104 -5.36 3.86 12.40
C SER A 104 -5.53 3.65 13.89
N ARG A 105 -4.51 3.99 14.67
CA ARG A 105 -4.54 4.07 16.12
C ARG A 105 -3.57 5.14 16.61
N GLU A 106 -3.97 5.90 17.63
CA GLU A 106 -3.12 6.92 18.27
C GLU A 106 -2.52 7.89 17.23
N ASN A 107 -3.37 8.36 16.30
CA ASN A 107 -2.99 9.26 15.21
C ASN A 107 -1.92 8.70 14.25
N LYS A 108 -1.73 7.37 14.22
CA LYS A 108 -0.80 6.68 13.33
C LYS A 108 -1.55 5.70 12.42
N ILE A 109 -1.24 5.74 11.13
CA ILE A 109 -1.75 4.77 10.16
C ILE A 109 -0.91 3.50 10.26
N HIS A 110 -1.57 2.35 10.36
CA HIS A 110 -0.93 1.05 10.46
C HIS A 110 -1.12 0.18 9.22
N ARG A 111 -2.23 0.38 8.50
CA ARG A 111 -2.49 -0.31 7.24
C ARG A 111 -3.50 0.43 6.38
N ILE A 112 -3.47 0.15 5.09
CA ILE A 112 -4.49 0.52 4.11
C ILE A 112 -4.98 -0.75 3.42
N ASN A 113 -6.29 -0.92 3.31
CA ASN A 113 -6.92 -2.04 2.62
C ASN A 113 -7.86 -1.52 1.54
N PRO A 114 -8.03 -2.24 0.42
CA PRO A 114 -9.06 -1.91 -0.56
C PRO A 114 -10.46 -2.05 0.04
N ARG A 115 -11.36 -1.19 -0.37
CA ARG A 115 -12.79 -1.28 -0.12
C ARG A 115 -13.50 -1.52 -1.43
N GLU A 116 -14.42 -2.46 -1.42
CA GLU A 116 -15.22 -2.80 -2.58
C GLU A 116 -15.92 -1.58 -3.20
N ASN A 117 -15.69 -1.40 -4.51
CA ASN A 117 -16.45 -0.51 -5.38
C ASN A 117 -16.33 -0.99 -6.82
N GLU A 118 -17.36 -1.66 -7.31
CA GLU A 118 -17.43 -2.24 -8.65
C GLU A 118 -17.17 -1.20 -9.77
N ALA A 119 -17.59 0.05 -9.56
CA ALA A 119 -17.45 1.11 -10.54
C ALA A 119 -16.01 1.68 -10.65
N VAL A 120 -15.13 1.41 -9.67
CA VAL A 120 -13.80 2.07 -9.60
C VAL A 120 -12.68 1.04 -9.54
N ASN A 121 -12.58 0.30 -8.44
CA ASN A 121 -11.45 -0.60 -8.16
C ASN A 121 -11.85 -2.05 -7.89
N ALA A 122 -13.14 -2.39 -8.09
CA ALA A 122 -13.71 -3.67 -7.69
C ALA A 122 -13.29 -4.02 -6.23
N TYR A 123 -12.45 -5.03 -6.04
CA TYR A 123 -11.96 -5.48 -4.73
C TYR A 123 -10.46 -5.25 -4.54
N TRP A 124 -9.77 -4.63 -5.50
CA TRP A 124 -8.32 -4.70 -5.61
C TRP A 124 -7.64 -3.34 -5.46
N MET A 125 -6.39 -3.38 -5.07
CA MET A 125 -5.55 -2.19 -4.90
C MET A 125 -4.09 -2.53 -5.20
N PRO A 126 -3.34 -1.66 -5.91
CA PRO A 126 -1.90 -1.83 -6.10
C PRO A 126 -1.13 -1.75 -4.78
N ASP A 127 -0.10 -2.59 -4.64
CA ASP A 127 0.73 -2.65 -3.44
C ASP A 127 1.49 -1.33 -3.19
N SER A 128 1.95 -0.68 -4.26
CA SER A 128 2.61 0.63 -4.20
C SER A 128 1.75 1.69 -3.52
N HIS A 129 0.45 1.69 -3.81
CA HIS A 129 -0.50 2.61 -3.17
C HIS A 129 -0.81 2.20 -1.74
N ARG A 130 -0.96 0.88 -1.51
CA ARG A 130 -1.24 0.33 -0.18
C ARG A 130 -0.14 0.66 0.84
N LEU A 131 1.11 0.67 0.44
CA LEU A 131 2.27 0.92 1.30
C LEU A 131 2.70 2.39 1.37
N ASN A 132 2.11 3.24 0.52
CA ASN A 132 2.56 4.63 0.38
C ASN A 132 2.32 5.49 1.64
N TYR A 133 1.44 5.09 2.56
CA TYR A 133 1.20 5.83 3.80
C TYR A 133 2.43 5.98 4.70
N THR A 134 3.46 5.17 4.50
CA THR A 134 4.66 5.16 5.34
C THR A 134 5.38 6.51 5.35
N TYR A 135 5.34 7.27 4.23
CA TYR A 135 5.97 8.60 4.16
C TYR A 135 5.33 9.62 5.12
N ILE A 136 4.04 9.43 5.49
CA ILE A 136 3.32 10.36 6.37
C ILE A 136 3.98 10.43 7.75
N HIS A 137 4.59 9.33 8.20
CA HIS A 137 5.18 9.18 9.52
C HIS A 137 6.72 9.29 9.52
N ARG A 138 7.32 9.68 8.39
CA ARG A 138 8.77 9.89 8.31
C ARG A 138 9.19 11.10 9.14
N GLU A 139 10.35 11.01 9.78
CA GLU A 139 10.91 12.08 10.61
C GLU A 139 11.39 13.28 9.77
N ASP A 140 11.86 13.01 8.55
CA ASP A 140 12.36 14.01 7.59
C ASP A 140 11.23 14.76 6.85
N ARG A 141 9.96 14.46 7.17
CA ARG A 141 8.82 15.18 6.58
C ARG A 141 8.76 16.61 7.09
N LEU A 142 8.58 17.56 6.16
CA LEU A 142 8.32 18.96 6.50
C LEU A 142 7.03 19.09 7.32
N LYS A 143 7.14 19.63 8.53
CA LYS A 143 6.01 19.85 9.46
C LYS A 143 5.65 21.34 9.59
N GLU A 144 6.56 22.21 9.21
CA GLU A 144 6.45 23.66 9.28
C GLU A 144 6.95 24.29 7.97
N PRO A 145 6.45 25.46 7.59
CA PRO A 145 6.96 26.16 6.42
C PRO A 145 8.40 26.64 6.64
N LEU A 146 9.19 26.55 5.58
CA LEU A 146 10.58 27.00 5.57
C LEU A 146 10.76 28.18 4.61
N VAL A 147 11.43 29.24 5.05
CA VAL A 147 11.87 30.33 4.19
C VAL A 147 13.39 30.41 4.30
N LYS A 148 14.09 30.28 3.17
CA LYS A 148 15.57 30.24 3.11
C LYS A 148 16.20 29.23 4.08
N GLY A 149 15.53 28.10 4.29
CA GLY A 149 16.00 27.02 5.19
C GLY A 149 15.68 27.22 6.67
N ALA A 150 15.09 28.33 7.08
CA ALA A 150 14.66 28.58 8.46
C ALA A 150 13.15 28.32 8.63
N ALA A 151 12.77 27.69 9.73
CA ALA A 151 11.36 27.48 10.10
C ALA A 151 10.70 28.83 10.43
N VAL A 152 9.55 29.09 9.82
CA VAL A 152 8.79 30.34 10.01
C VAL A 152 7.32 30.05 10.21
N ARG A 153 6.56 31.04 10.68
CA ARG A 153 5.10 30.93 10.80
C ARG A 153 4.44 31.04 9.43
N TRP A 154 3.29 30.41 9.27
CA TRP A 154 2.51 30.43 8.02
C TRP A 154 2.30 31.84 7.45
N LYS A 155 2.02 32.84 8.30
CA LYS A 155 1.83 34.23 7.88
C LYS A 155 3.09 34.80 7.19
N GLU A 156 4.25 34.53 7.73
CA GLU A 156 5.54 34.98 7.19
C GLU A 156 5.89 34.23 5.89
N ALA A 157 5.64 32.91 5.85
CA ALA A 157 5.85 32.12 4.66
C ALA A 157 4.99 32.58 3.49
N VAL A 158 3.70 32.83 3.73
CA VAL A 158 2.75 33.34 2.72
C VAL A 158 3.16 34.75 2.26
N ALA A 159 3.57 35.62 3.17
CA ALA A 159 4.06 36.96 2.81
C ALA A 159 5.29 36.89 1.91
N SER A 160 6.27 36.05 2.27
CA SER A 160 7.49 35.84 1.47
C SER A 160 7.20 35.25 0.09
N ALA A 161 6.29 34.28 0.00
CA ALA A 161 5.85 33.71 -1.28
C ALA A 161 5.15 34.75 -2.15
N THR A 162 4.26 35.56 -1.56
CA THR A 162 3.56 36.63 -2.27
C THR A 162 4.52 37.69 -2.81
N GLU A 163 5.51 38.08 -2.02
CA GLU A 163 6.53 39.02 -2.44
C GLU A 163 7.36 38.47 -3.62
N SER A 164 7.80 37.22 -3.52
CA SER A 164 8.53 36.55 -4.60
C SER A 164 7.70 36.47 -5.90
N LEU A 165 6.40 36.17 -5.81
CA LEU A 165 5.53 36.11 -6.97
C LEU A 165 5.35 37.51 -7.61
N LYS A 166 5.18 38.55 -6.82
CA LYS A 166 5.07 39.94 -7.32
C LYS A 166 6.33 40.40 -8.03
N GLN A 167 7.52 40.06 -7.51
CA GLN A 167 8.81 40.42 -8.10
C GLN A 167 9.05 39.75 -9.47
N HIS A 168 8.51 38.56 -9.71
CA HIS A 168 8.72 37.81 -10.97
C HIS A 168 7.71 38.14 -12.07
N GLY A 169 6.64 38.86 -11.77
CA GLY A 169 5.63 39.31 -12.73
C GLY A 169 4.79 38.20 -13.37
N GLU A 170 3.76 38.61 -14.11
CA GLU A 170 2.88 37.71 -14.84
C GLU A 170 3.63 36.98 -15.98
N GLY A 171 3.40 35.68 -16.14
CA GLY A 171 3.93 34.87 -17.25
C GLY A 171 5.30 34.21 -17.00
N ARG A 172 5.92 34.39 -15.84
CA ARG A 172 7.19 33.72 -15.48
C ARG A 172 7.04 32.52 -14.57
N LEU A 173 5.81 32.20 -14.15
CA LEU A 173 5.53 31.02 -13.36
C LEU A 173 5.16 29.85 -14.26
N SER A 174 5.96 28.80 -14.30
CA SER A 174 5.63 27.55 -14.99
C SER A 174 5.30 26.47 -13.96
N LEU A 175 4.10 25.92 -14.01
CA LEU A 175 3.67 24.78 -13.19
C LEU A 175 4.03 23.42 -13.81
N ILE A 176 4.64 23.42 -14.99
CA ILE A 176 4.97 22.20 -15.76
C ILE A 176 6.34 21.63 -15.34
N HIS A 177 7.16 22.40 -14.64
CA HIS A 177 8.51 22.04 -14.24
C HIS A 177 8.65 21.81 -12.72
N ILE A 178 7.61 21.24 -12.11
CA ILE A 178 7.68 20.78 -10.72
C ILE A 178 8.06 19.30 -10.70
#